data_4d8adec8442398e8807e5525ca517368
#
_entry.id   4d8adec8442398e8807e5525ca517368
#
_cell.length_a   1.000
_cell.length_b   1.000
_cell.length_c   1.000
_cell.angle_alpha   90.00
_cell.angle_beta   90.00
_cell.angle_gamma   90.00
#
_symmetry.space_group_name_H-M   'P 1'
#
loop_
_entity.id
_entity.type
_entity.pdbx_description
1 polymer ?
#
loop_
_entity_poly.entity_id
_entity_poly.type
_entity_poly.pdbx_seq_one_letter_code
_entity_poly.pdbx_strand_id
1 'polypeptide(L)'
;ISQYFALRVRGDSMIGAAIADGDVVILRKESEPKTIRNGEIVAARFETQTTLKHLFWSGDQIILQPANPSYPVIEKQAEEVAIEGVFVGLVRGLV
;
A
#
# COMPACT_ATOMS: atom_id res chain seq x y z
N ILE A 1 -19.45 2.41 9.85
CA ILE A 1 -18.33 1.98 10.69
C ILE A 1 -17.19 1.49 9.82
N SER A 2 -16.00 2.02 10.04
CA SER A 2 -14.82 1.60 9.32
C SER A 2 -14.38 0.21 9.79
N GLN A 3 -13.88 -0.59 8.84
CA GLN A 3 -13.30 -1.88 9.14
C GLN A 3 -11.78 -1.78 8.97
N TYR A 4 -11.07 -2.46 9.83
CA TYR A 4 -9.61 -2.44 9.83
C TYR A 4 -9.07 -3.86 9.73
N PHE A 5 -7.88 -3.98 9.18
CA PHE A 5 -7.16 -5.24 9.14
C PHE A 5 -5.67 -4.95 9.26
N ALA A 6 -4.91 -5.99 9.49
CA ALA A 6 -3.47 -5.86 9.71
C ALA A 6 -2.72 -6.77 8.75
N LEU A 7 -1.56 -6.29 8.31
CA LEU A 7 -0.64 -7.08 7.47
C LEU A 7 0.76 -6.96 8.04
N ARG A 8 1.50 -8.05 7.98
CA ARG A 8 2.91 -8.03 8.33
C ARG A 8 3.73 -7.66 7.09
N VAL A 9 4.62 -6.70 7.25
CA VAL A 9 5.46 -6.22 6.17
C VAL A 9 6.62 -7.18 5.94
N ARG A 10 6.89 -7.48 4.66
CA ARG A 10 8.04 -8.26 4.25
C ARG A 10 8.88 -7.42 3.31
N GLY A 11 10.18 -7.38 3.57
CA GLY A 11 11.11 -6.62 2.75
C GLY A 11 11.17 -5.16 3.16
N ASP A 12 11.92 -4.38 2.36
CA ASP A 12 12.26 -3.00 2.71
C ASP A 12 11.84 -1.98 1.65
N SER A 13 10.85 -2.31 0.82
CA SER A 13 10.43 -1.39 -0.25
C SER A 13 9.82 -0.09 0.28
N MET A 14 9.46 -0.04 1.56
CA MET A 14 8.84 1.14 2.17
C MET A 14 9.70 1.72 3.30
N ILE A 15 10.99 1.40 3.33
CA ILE A 15 11.86 1.84 4.43
C ILE A 15 12.00 3.36 4.50
N GLY A 16 11.91 4.04 3.36
CA GLY A 16 11.97 5.50 3.34
C GLY A 16 10.74 6.16 3.95
N ALA A 17 9.66 5.42 4.16
CA ALA A 17 8.48 5.88 4.88
C ALA A 17 8.47 5.38 6.32
N ALA A 18 9.62 4.90 6.80
CA ALA A 18 9.81 4.37 8.15
C ALA A 18 8.96 3.11 8.42
N ILE A 19 8.69 2.34 7.38
CA ILE A 19 8.01 1.06 7.48
C ILE A 19 9.03 -0.03 7.16
N ALA A 20 9.34 -0.86 8.15
CA ALA A 20 10.43 -1.82 8.07
C ALA A 20 9.90 -3.26 7.97
N ASP A 21 10.77 -4.14 7.50
CA ASP A 21 10.50 -5.57 7.49
C ASP A 21 10.10 -6.02 8.90
N GLY A 22 9.03 -6.80 8.97
CA GLY A 22 8.52 -7.32 10.24
C GLY A 22 7.52 -6.42 10.94
N ASP A 23 7.36 -5.17 10.52
CA ASP A 23 6.32 -4.31 11.08
C ASP A 23 4.94 -4.88 10.79
N VAL A 24 3.99 -4.60 11.67
CA VAL A 24 2.58 -4.90 11.44
C VAL A 24 1.90 -3.57 11.09
N VAL A 25 1.39 -3.47 9.88
CA VAL A 25 0.69 -2.25 9.45
C VAL A 25 -0.81 -2.44 9.65
N ILE A 26 -1.46 -1.38 10.06
CA ILE A 26 -2.90 -1.34 10.25
C ILE A 26 -3.48 -0.57 9.07
N LEU A 27 -4.48 -1.14 8.43
CA LEU A 27 -5.10 -0.57 7.26
C LEU A 27 -6.60 -0.46 7.47
N ARG A 28 -7.17 0.61 6.95
CA ARG A 28 -8.61 0.80 6.92
C ARG A 28 -9.10 0.33 5.56
N LYS A 29 -10.09 -0.57 5.56
CA LYS A 29 -10.69 -1.02 4.30
C LYS A 29 -11.30 0.15 3.57
N GLU A 30 -11.13 0.18 2.25
CA GLU A 30 -11.65 1.25 1.42
C GLU A 30 -12.42 0.65 0.25
N SER A 31 -13.71 0.99 0.16
CA SER A 31 -14.58 0.48 -0.91
C SER A 31 -14.66 1.44 -2.10
N GLU A 32 -14.13 2.66 -1.95
CA GLU A 32 -14.16 3.68 -3.00
C GLU A 32 -12.72 4.15 -3.29
N PRO A 33 -11.95 3.37 -4.05
CA PRO A 33 -10.52 3.66 -4.22
C PRO A 33 -10.24 5.05 -4.77
N LYS A 34 -11.14 5.60 -5.59
CA LYS A 34 -10.91 6.92 -6.19
C LYS A 34 -10.98 8.07 -5.19
N THR A 35 -11.42 7.81 -3.96
CA THR A 35 -11.40 8.82 -2.90
C THR A 35 -10.04 8.90 -2.22
N ILE A 36 -9.15 7.95 -2.49
CA ILE A 36 -7.82 7.94 -1.89
C ILE A 36 -6.98 9.03 -2.53
N ARG A 37 -6.34 9.84 -1.71
CA ARG A 37 -5.52 10.95 -2.20
C ARG A 37 -4.18 10.44 -2.71
N ASN A 38 -3.66 11.14 -3.71
CA ASN A 38 -2.31 10.87 -4.20
C ASN A 38 -1.31 10.96 -3.06
N GLY A 39 -0.41 9.99 -3.00
CA GLY A 39 0.63 9.95 -1.98
C GLY A 39 0.27 9.12 -0.75
N GLU A 40 -0.98 8.74 -0.57
CA GLU A 40 -1.33 7.86 0.54
C GLU A 40 -0.74 6.47 0.33
N ILE A 41 -0.45 5.80 1.43
CA ILE A 41 0.08 4.45 1.41
C ILE A 41 -1.09 3.48 1.45
N VAL A 42 -1.09 2.53 0.51
CA VAL A 42 -2.18 1.57 0.37
C VAL A 42 -1.65 0.15 0.32
N ALA A 43 -2.49 -0.80 0.68
CA ALA A 43 -2.27 -2.20 0.36
C ALA A 43 -2.98 -2.47 -0.96
N ALA A 44 -2.24 -2.87 -1.96
CA ALA A 44 -2.75 -3.10 -3.31
C ALA A 44 -2.45 -4.53 -3.72
N ARG A 45 -3.44 -5.18 -4.32
CA ARG A 45 -3.27 -6.53 -4.82
C ARG A 45 -3.43 -6.54 -6.33
N PHE A 46 -2.45 -7.12 -7.00
CA PHE A 46 -2.50 -7.35 -8.43
C PHE A 46 -1.82 -8.69 -8.71
N GLU A 47 -2.31 -9.40 -9.72
CA GLU A 47 -1.89 -10.76 -9.97
C GLU A 47 -2.14 -11.58 -8.69
N THR A 48 -1.10 -12.17 -8.12
CA THR A 48 -1.23 -12.95 -6.88
C THR A 48 -0.51 -12.29 -5.71
N GLN A 49 -0.09 -11.03 -5.86
CA GLN A 49 0.70 -10.32 -4.87
C GLN A 49 -0.09 -9.25 -4.17
N THR A 50 0.15 -9.09 -2.87
CA THR A 50 -0.28 -7.90 -2.12
C THR A 50 0.97 -7.12 -1.77
N THR A 51 0.96 -5.82 -2.05
CA THR A 51 2.08 -4.95 -1.79
C THR A 51 1.62 -3.67 -1.08
N LEU A 52 2.54 -3.06 -0.34
CA LEU A 52 2.30 -1.79 0.33
C LEU A 52 3.11 -0.73 -0.42
N LYS A 53 2.46 0.31 -0.92
CA LYS A 53 3.10 1.33 -1.73
C LYS A 53 2.35 2.65 -1.61
N HIS A 54 3.01 3.75 -1.97
CA HIS A 54 2.33 5.02 -2.20
C HIS A 54 1.50 4.91 -3.47
N LEU A 55 0.27 5.41 -3.42
CA LEU A 55 -0.65 5.40 -4.56
C LEU A 55 -0.68 6.76 -5.23
N PHE A 56 -0.61 6.76 -6.55
CA PHE A 56 -0.84 7.95 -7.35
C PHE A 56 -1.75 7.58 -8.52
N TRP A 57 -2.72 8.46 -8.79
CA TRP A 57 -3.61 8.30 -9.94
C TRP A 57 -3.04 9.06 -11.13
N SER A 58 -3.10 8.46 -12.30
CA SER A 58 -2.72 9.08 -13.55
C SER A 58 -3.75 8.68 -14.61
N GLY A 59 -4.85 9.45 -14.68
CA GLY A 59 -5.97 9.08 -15.56
C GLY A 59 -6.54 7.73 -15.17
N ASP A 60 -6.49 6.79 -16.10
CA ASP A 60 -6.99 5.43 -15.89
C ASP A 60 -5.94 4.50 -15.31
N GLN A 61 -4.75 5.03 -15.01
CA GLN A 61 -3.66 4.23 -14.50
C GLN A 61 -3.42 4.49 -13.03
N ILE A 62 -2.92 3.47 -12.35
CA ILE A 62 -2.46 3.55 -10.98
C ILE A 62 -0.95 3.41 -10.99
N ILE A 63 -0.28 4.32 -10.28
CA ILE A 63 1.15 4.27 -10.06
C ILE A 63 1.35 3.90 -8.60
N LEU A 64 2.07 2.81 -8.37
CA LEU A 64 2.41 2.32 -7.04
C LEU A 64 3.90 2.57 -6.82
N GLN A 65 4.19 3.54 -5.98
CA GLN A 65 5.56 4.00 -5.80
C GLN A 65 6.13 3.50 -4.47
N PRO A 66 7.25 2.77 -4.51
CA PRO A 66 7.94 2.37 -3.28
C PRO A 66 8.61 3.58 -2.62
N ALA A 67 8.88 3.46 -1.33
CA ALA A 67 9.68 4.43 -0.59
C ALA A 67 11.10 3.89 -0.43
N ASN A 68 11.69 3.48 -1.53
CA ASN A 68 13.05 2.94 -1.59
C ASN A 68 13.49 2.99 -3.05
N PRO A 69 14.53 3.77 -3.38
CA PRO A 69 14.96 3.93 -4.78
C PRO A 69 15.51 2.64 -5.40
N SER A 70 15.79 1.61 -4.60
CA SER A 70 16.23 0.33 -5.12
C SER A 70 15.10 -0.51 -5.72
N TYR A 71 13.85 -0.07 -5.57
CA TYR A 71 12.70 -0.78 -6.09
C TYR A 71 12.05 0.01 -7.21
N PRO A 72 11.56 -0.66 -8.26
CA PRO A 72 10.93 0.04 -9.36
C PRO A 72 9.53 0.54 -9.02
N VAL A 73 9.13 1.61 -9.69
CA VAL A 73 7.76 2.07 -9.70
C VAL A 73 6.92 1.08 -10.49
N ILE A 74 5.72 0.79 -10.03
CA ILE A 74 4.81 -0.14 -10.68
C ILE A 74 3.67 0.67 -11.30
N GLU A 75 3.44 0.46 -12.61
CA GLU A 75 2.34 1.13 -13.32
C GLU A 75 1.37 0.07 -13.82
N LYS A 76 0.10 0.24 -13.51
CA LYS A 76 -0.95 -0.71 -13.88
C LYS A 76 -2.19 0.05 -14.29
N GLN A 77 -3.02 -0.59 -15.12
CA GLN A 77 -4.36 -0.10 -15.36
C GLN A 77 -5.18 -0.28 -14.09
N ALA A 78 -6.10 0.65 -13.84
CA ALA A 78 -6.89 0.63 -12.60
C ALA A 78 -7.63 -0.70 -12.40
N GLU A 79 -8.14 -1.28 -13.49
CA GLU A 79 -8.88 -2.53 -13.40
C GLU A 79 -8.01 -3.74 -13.09
N GLU A 80 -6.69 -3.61 -13.17
CA GLU A 80 -5.77 -4.69 -12.84
C GLU A 80 -5.43 -4.77 -11.37
N VAL A 81 -5.82 -3.76 -10.58
CA VAL A 81 -5.38 -3.60 -9.20
C VAL A 81 -6.59 -3.53 -8.28
N ALA A 82 -6.56 -4.31 -7.21
CA ALA A 82 -7.53 -4.20 -6.13
C ALA A 82 -6.88 -3.45 -4.97
N ILE A 83 -7.41 -2.28 -4.63
CA ILE A 83 -6.96 -1.54 -3.46
C ILE A 83 -7.69 -2.12 -2.26
N GLU A 84 -6.95 -2.71 -1.34
CA GLU A 84 -7.54 -3.42 -0.21
C GLU A 84 -7.72 -2.54 1.02
N GLY A 85 -6.86 -1.55 1.19
CA GLY A 85 -6.99 -0.64 2.31
C GLY A 85 -5.98 0.47 2.29
N VAL A 86 -6.21 1.45 3.16
CA VAL A 86 -5.37 2.64 3.32
C VAL A 86 -4.64 2.54 4.65
N PHE A 87 -3.34 2.82 4.62
CA PHE A 87 -2.49 2.77 5.80
C PHE A 87 -2.93 3.81 6.83
N VAL A 88 -3.10 3.39 8.08
CA VAL A 88 -3.45 4.29 9.18
C VAL A 88 -2.46 4.23 10.34
N GLY A 89 -1.64 3.21 10.40
CA GLY A 89 -0.64 3.13 11.47
C GLY A 89 0.14 1.83 11.43
N LEU A 90 1.13 1.70 12.30
CA LEU A 90 1.90 0.46 12.40
C LEU A 90 2.25 0.16 13.85
N VAL A 91 2.54 -1.11 14.08
CA VAL A 91 3.04 -1.61 15.36
C VAL A 91 4.36 -2.31 15.10
N ARG A 92 5.35 -2.03 15.91
CA ARG A 92 6.68 -2.61 15.78
C ARG A 92 7.05 -3.32 17.08
N GLY A 93 7.83 -4.38 16.94
CA GLY A 93 8.28 -5.12 18.09
C GLY A 93 7.36 -6.24 18.53
N LEU A 94 6.34 -6.56 17.71
CA LEU A 94 5.52 -7.74 17.96
C LEU A 94 6.29 -8.99 17.55
N VAL A 95 6.24 -10.00 18.38
CA VAL A 95 6.89 -11.28 18.11
C VAL A 95 5.89 -12.35 17.79
#